data_d3271bff3a4cd0103385541efd138eb4
#
_entry.id   d3271bff3a4cd0103385541efd138eb4
#
_cell.length_a   1.000
_cell.length_b   1.000
_cell.length_c   1.000
_cell.angle_alpha   90.00
_cell.angle_beta   90.00
_cell.angle_gamma   90.00
#
_symmetry.space_group_name_H-M   'P 1'
#
loop_
_entity.id
_entity.type
_entity.pdbx_description
1 polymer ?
#
loop_
_entity_poly.entity_id
_entity_poly.type
_entity_poly.pdbx_seq_one_letter_code
_entity_poly.pdbx_strand_id
1 'polypeptide(L)'
;MKPFYLVAALLLTNLHAADIELTETLQLPECHSLGWVRANTQVKGQKNWDGVLDEAKWGTPSPQQAVERSWDWKLTDEQWQQAVKEKGEGKKEDVKFDLWVPEEATVAKGIVVMSGHGSGENLFKHPELRKIARELHLALFKFVGNPMQRGFWPRSLLYERLKTFGQRAQHAELDHAPLFLYGHSNGTGFSAIFSAESTRVWGWVSMRPGTTYQVYQPSAAQIPGLIIFGEVDDFFGRPSKAENMGVVEAMRKKHNALWNYAVEPKTGHGPGDKTWPRVFSFLRHTFAARVPADTDPLKGAVKLHALTLESGSLGKNWDVTQGGYQTLTTAPFASFTGDKSTASWLINPAYAADWQMFQRDGQITRH
;
A
#
# COMPACT_ATOMS: atom_id res chain seq x y z
N MET A 1 -72.70 -14.68 1.28
CA MET A 1 -71.36 -15.00 1.74
C MET A 1 -70.39 -14.01 1.12
N LYS A 2 -69.80 -13.11 1.90
CA LYS A 2 -68.76 -12.17 1.45
C LYS A 2 -67.39 -12.77 1.72
N PRO A 3 -66.42 -12.74 0.78
CA PRO A 3 -65.09 -13.24 1.04
C PRO A 3 -64.31 -12.25 1.92
N PHE A 4 -63.74 -12.74 3.03
CA PHE A 4 -62.77 -12.04 3.84
C PHE A 4 -61.42 -12.12 3.12
N TYR A 5 -60.88 -10.98 2.69
CA TYR A 5 -59.49 -10.86 2.27
C TYR A 5 -58.62 -10.65 3.52
N LEU A 6 -57.84 -11.66 3.84
CA LEU A 6 -56.76 -11.57 4.83
C LEU A 6 -55.56 -10.82 4.20
N VAL A 7 -55.40 -9.57 4.54
CA VAL A 7 -54.20 -8.80 4.18
C VAL A 7 -53.11 -9.19 5.17
N ALA A 8 -52.20 -10.08 4.75
CA ALA A 8 -50.98 -10.34 5.49
C ALA A 8 -50.05 -9.13 5.33
N ALA A 9 -49.98 -8.28 6.35
CA ALA A 9 -48.98 -7.25 6.45
C ALA A 9 -47.62 -7.94 6.68
N LEU A 10 -46.79 -8.04 5.66
CA LEU A 10 -45.36 -8.35 5.84
C LEU A 10 -44.76 -7.19 6.65
N LEU A 11 -44.52 -7.40 7.92
CA LEU A 11 -43.60 -6.61 8.72
C LEU A 11 -42.21 -6.88 8.18
N LEU A 12 -41.75 -6.03 7.27
CA LEU A 12 -40.35 -5.89 6.98
C LEU A 12 -39.65 -5.34 8.24
N THR A 13 -39.26 -6.24 9.13
CA THR A 13 -38.27 -5.90 10.16
C THR A 13 -37.04 -5.46 9.40
N ASN A 14 -36.68 -4.19 9.48
CA ASN A 14 -35.36 -3.70 9.17
C ASN A 14 -34.39 -4.44 10.10
N LEU A 15 -33.93 -5.62 9.71
CA LEU A 15 -32.73 -6.22 10.24
C LEU A 15 -31.63 -5.24 9.82
N HIS A 16 -31.18 -4.42 10.75
CA HIS A 16 -29.94 -3.68 10.56
C HIS A 16 -28.89 -4.76 10.26
N ALA A 17 -28.37 -4.75 9.06
CA ALA A 17 -27.29 -5.66 8.71
C ALA A 17 -26.13 -5.31 9.64
N ALA A 18 -25.53 -6.31 10.28
CA ALA A 18 -24.34 -6.11 11.10
C ALA A 18 -23.12 -6.08 10.20
N ASP A 19 -22.03 -5.45 10.68
CA ASP A 19 -20.72 -5.58 10.05
C ASP A 19 -20.39 -7.04 9.77
N ILE A 20 -19.83 -7.33 8.61
CA ILE A 20 -19.39 -8.67 8.25
C ILE A 20 -17.93 -8.83 8.68
N GLU A 21 -17.65 -9.82 9.51
CA GLU A 21 -16.30 -10.22 9.90
C GLU A 21 -16.07 -11.67 9.52
N LEU A 22 -15.09 -11.94 8.68
CA LEU A 22 -14.69 -13.29 8.27
C LEU A 22 -13.21 -13.50 8.51
N THR A 23 -12.87 -14.69 8.99
CA THR A 23 -11.47 -15.13 9.18
C THR A 23 -11.26 -16.49 8.52
N GLU A 24 -10.07 -16.70 7.97
CA GLU A 24 -9.60 -17.97 7.43
C GLU A 24 -8.10 -18.12 7.68
N THR A 25 -7.66 -19.33 7.97
CA THR A 25 -6.22 -19.67 8.01
C THR A 25 -5.93 -20.75 6.99
N LEU A 26 -4.92 -20.50 6.17
CA LEU A 26 -4.44 -21.45 5.16
C LEU A 26 -3.00 -21.83 5.42
N GLN A 27 -2.67 -23.07 5.13
CA GLN A 27 -1.29 -23.56 5.08
C GLN A 27 -0.72 -23.22 3.70
N LEU A 28 0.14 -22.20 3.62
CA LEU A 28 0.79 -21.80 2.37
C LEU A 28 2.25 -22.25 2.35
N PRO A 29 2.74 -22.74 1.21
CA PRO A 29 4.13 -23.16 1.08
C PRO A 29 5.08 -21.96 1.10
N GLU A 30 6.29 -22.19 1.59
CA GLU A 30 7.34 -21.19 1.74
C GLU A 30 7.75 -20.55 0.40
N CYS A 31 7.59 -21.28 -0.70
CA CYS A 31 7.89 -20.79 -2.04
C CYS A 31 7.09 -19.53 -2.43
N HIS A 32 6.03 -19.19 -1.71
CA HIS A 32 5.31 -17.92 -1.85
C HIS A 32 6.02 -16.74 -1.16
N SER A 33 7.04 -17.01 -0.32
CA SER A 33 7.76 -15.95 0.37
C SER A 33 8.85 -15.35 -0.51
N LEU A 34 9.07 -14.03 -0.37
CA LEU A 34 10.20 -13.37 -1.03
C LEU A 34 11.55 -13.94 -0.60
N GLY A 35 11.66 -14.41 0.65
CA GLY A 35 12.87 -15.08 1.16
C GLY A 35 13.21 -16.33 0.37
N TRP A 36 12.23 -17.21 0.15
CA TRP A 36 12.41 -18.41 -0.64
C TRP A 36 12.74 -18.10 -2.10
N VAL A 37 12.02 -17.15 -2.70
CA VAL A 37 12.28 -16.68 -4.07
C VAL A 37 13.74 -16.21 -4.22
N ARG A 38 14.22 -15.38 -3.31
CA ARG A 38 15.60 -14.92 -3.29
C ARG A 38 16.63 -16.05 -3.20
N ALA A 39 16.36 -17.04 -2.38
CA ALA A 39 17.28 -18.14 -2.15
C ALA A 39 17.30 -19.16 -3.30
N ASN A 40 16.22 -19.30 -4.05
CA ASN A 40 16.02 -20.40 -4.97
C ASN A 40 15.84 -20.01 -6.44
N THR A 41 15.76 -18.72 -6.76
CA THR A 41 15.61 -18.26 -8.15
C THR A 41 16.82 -17.43 -8.58
N GLN A 42 17.23 -17.63 -9.84
CA GLN A 42 18.19 -16.74 -10.52
C GLN A 42 17.43 -15.92 -11.56
N VAL A 43 17.44 -14.61 -11.40
CA VAL A 43 16.90 -13.73 -12.42
C VAL A 43 17.96 -13.48 -13.47
N LYS A 44 17.60 -13.66 -14.75
CA LYS A 44 18.50 -13.51 -15.88
C LYS A 44 19.16 -12.14 -15.87
N GLY A 45 20.50 -12.09 -15.81
CA GLY A 45 21.29 -10.85 -15.78
C GLY A 45 21.75 -10.41 -14.39
N GLN A 46 21.23 -10.99 -13.31
CA GLN A 46 21.74 -10.77 -11.95
C GLN A 46 22.67 -11.91 -11.53
N LYS A 47 23.82 -11.57 -10.99
CA LYS A 47 24.78 -12.60 -10.54
C LYS A 47 24.26 -13.39 -9.31
N ASN A 48 23.42 -12.79 -8.49
CA ASN A 48 22.52 -13.38 -7.48
C ASN A 48 21.75 -12.24 -6.78
N TRP A 49 20.68 -12.55 -6.06
CA TRP A 49 19.95 -11.62 -5.22
C TRP A 49 20.81 -10.97 -4.12
N ASP A 50 21.75 -11.75 -3.57
CA ASP A 50 22.70 -11.29 -2.58
C ASP A 50 23.66 -10.26 -3.17
N GLY A 51 23.93 -10.29 -4.47
CA GLY A 51 24.76 -9.31 -5.17
C GLY A 51 24.16 -7.89 -5.24
N VAL A 52 22.85 -7.75 -5.11
CA VAL A 52 22.18 -6.45 -5.03
C VAL A 52 22.13 -5.93 -3.59
N LEU A 53 22.19 -6.86 -2.61
CA LEU A 53 22.14 -6.59 -1.18
C LEU A 53 23.48 -6.67 -0.48
N ASP A 54 24.48 -7.20 -1.13
CA ASP A 54 25.83 -7.37 -0.58
C ASP A 54 26.59 -6.06 -0.67
N GLU A 55 26.33 -5.17 0.27
CA GLU A 55 27.04 -3.90 0.42
C GLU A 55 28.54 -4.10 0.63
N ALA A 56 28.95 -5.20 1.25
CA ALA A 56 30.36 -5.55 1.42
C ALA A 56 31.04 -5.83 0.08
N LYS A 57 30.30 -6.35 -0.90
CA LYS A 57 30.80 -6.68 -2.23
C LYS A 57 30.70 -5.54 -3.24
N TRP A 58 29.65 -4.70 -3.12
CA TRP A 58 29.31 -3.69 -4.13
C TRP A 58 29.40 -2.25 -3.60
N GLY A 59 29.64 -2.07 -2.29
CA GLY A 59 29.47 -0.80 -1.61
C GLY A 59 28.00 -0.37 -1.53
N THR A 60 27.72 0.61 -0.70
CA THR A 60 26.39 1.23 -0.62
C THR A 60 26.09 1.92 -1.94
N PRO A 61 25.10 1.49 -2.75
CA PRO A 61 24.79 2.15 -4.00
C PRO A 61 24.24 3.55 -3.74
N SER A 62 24.58 4.49 -4.63
CA SER A 62 23.86 5.77 -4.62
C SER A 62 22.37 5.55 -4.89
N PRO A 63 21.48 6.47 -4.48
CA PRO A 63 20.05 6.36 -4.77
C PRO A 63 19.77 6.09 -6.25
N GLN A 64 20.51 6.73 -7.16
CA GLN A 64 20.40 6.51 -8.59
C GLN A 64 20.75 5.07 -8.99
N GLN A 65 21.88 4.55 -8.51
CA GLN A 65 22.31 3.17 -8.78
C GLN A 65 21.34 2.15 -8.17
N ALA A 66 20.79 2.46 -6.99
CA ALA A 66 19.79 1.64 -6.34
C ALA A 66 18.53 1.50 -7.19
N VAL A 67 18.03 2.60 -7.70
CA VAL A 67 16.88 2.63 -8.60
C VAL A 67 17.19 1.87 -9.90
N GLU A 68 18.34 2.05 -10.49
CA GLU A 68 18.77 1.31 -11.70
C GLU A 68 18.85 -0.19 -11.48
N ARG A 69 19.36 -0.62 -10.34
CA ARG A 69 19.49 -2.05 -9.99
C ARG A 69 18.16 -2.70 -9.63
N SER A 70 17.19 -1.97 -9.09
CA SER A 70 15.90 -2.52 -8.70
C SER A 70 15.04 -2.96 -9.88
N TRP A 71 15.35 -2.57 -11.09
CA TRP A 71 14.53 -2.80 -12.29
C TRP A 71 14.87 -4.04 -13.07
N ASP A 72 16.03 -4.61 -12.85
CA ASP A 72 16.41 -5.84 -13.53
C ASP A 72 15.68 -7.06 -12.95
N TRP A 73 14.84 -6.81 -11.93
CA TRP A 73 14.11 -7.87 -11.29
C TRP A 73 12.72 -8.08 -11.90
N LYS A 74 12.65 -9.04 -12.79
CA LYS A 74 11.39 -9.59 -13.30
C LYS A 74 11.45 -11.09 -13.19
N LEU A 75 10.89 -11.62 -12.11
CA LEU A 75 10.61 -13.04 -12.02
C LEU A 75 9.29 -13.31 -12.73
N THR A 76 9.30 -14.14 -13.78
CA THR A 76 8.06 -14.59 -14.43
C THR A 76 7.44 -15.77 -13.67
N ASP A 77 6.15 -16.03 -13.93
CA ASP A 77 5.47 -17.20 -13.36
C ASP A 77 6.18 -18.50 -13.76
N GLU A 78 6.66 -18.60 -15.00
CA GLU A 78 7.40 -19.76 -15.50
C GLU A 78 8.72 -19.98 -14.75
N GLN A 79 9.47 -18.91 -14.50
CA GLN A 79 10.72 -18.98 -13.73
C GLN A 79 10.46 -19.42 -12.30
N TRP A 80 9.38 -18.88 -11.67
CA TRP A 80 8.98 -19.31 -10.33
C TRP A 80 8.54 -20.78 -10.31
N GLN A 81 7.69 -21.20 -11.25
CA GLN A 81 7.26 -22.60 -11.37
C GLN A 81 8.43 -23.55 -11.61
N GLN A 82 9.39 -23.16 -12.43
CA GLN A 82 10.59 -23.97 -12.67
C GLN A 82 11.41 -24.11 -11.38
N ALA A 83 11.62 -23.02 -10.64
CA ALA A 83 12.33 -23.07 -9.35
C ALA A 83 11.59 -23.97 -8.33
N VAL A 84 10.27 -23.87 -8.24
CA VAL A 84 9.46 -24.73 -7.38
C VAL A 84 9.60 -26.21 -7.77
N LYS A 85 9.60 -26.51 -9.06
CA LYS A 85 9.80 -27.86 -9.58
C LYS A 85 11.18 -28.43 -9.21
N GLU A 86 12.22 -27.59 -9.24
CA GLU A 86 13.61 -28.01 -8.96
C GLU A 86 13.93 -28.07 -7.47
N LYS A 87 13.41 -27.16 -6.66
CA LYS A 87 13.78 -26.97 -5.25
C LYS A 87 12.71 -27.42 -4.26
N GLY A 88 11.50 -27.70 -4.76
CA GLY A 88 10.33 -27.97 -3.94
C GLY A 88 9.69 -26.72 -3.37
N GLU A 89 8.53 -26.87 -2.78
CA GLU A 89 7.72 -25.78 -2.24
C GLU A 89 8.23 -25.20 -0.90
N GLY A 90 9.17 -25.89 -0.26
CA GLY A 90 9.59 -25.59 1.10
C GLY A 90 8.56 -26.06 2.15
N LYS A 91 8.73 -25.60 3.38
CA LYS A 91 7.78 -25.91 4.47
C LYS A 91 6.46 -25.15 4.27
N LYS A 92 5.39 -25.69 4.86
CA LYS A 92 4.11 -24.97 4.92
C LYS A 92 4.02 -24.15 6.21
N GLU A 93 3.50 -22.95 6.10
CA GLU A 93 3.30 -22.03 7.21
C GLU A 93 1.88 -21.49 7.22
N ASP A 94 1.35 -21.19 8.41
CA ASP A 94 0.04 -20.58 8.56
C ASP A 94 0.05 -19.15 8.01
N VAL A 95 -0.93 -18.84 7.15
CA VAL A 95 -1.29 -17.49 6.76
C VAL A 95 -2.75 -17.26 7.13
N LYS A 96 -2.96 -16.31 8.02
CA LYS A 96 -4.29 -15.89 8.45
C LYS A 96 -4.77 -14.71 7.58
N PHE A 97 -6.00 -14.81 7.13
CA PHE A 97 -6.72 -13.76 6.39
C PHE A 97 -7.91 -13.29 7.19
N ASP A 98 -8.12 -11.98 7.28
CA ASP A 98 -9.28 -11.37 7.91
C ASP A 98 -9.92 -10.38 6.93
N LEU A 99 -11.25 -10.45 6.79
CA LEU A 99 -12.09 -9.49 6.07
C LEU A 99 -13.02 -8.80 7.06
N TRP A 100 -13.20 -7.51 6.91
CA TRP A 100 -14.24 -6.72 7.53
C TRP A 100 -14.94 -5.86 6.47
N VAL A 101 -16.27 -5.94 6.42
CA VAL A 101 -17.11 -5.10 5.55
C VAL A 101 -18.14 -4.39 6.43
N PRO A 102 -18.22 -3.05 6.38
CA PRO A 102 -19.19 -2.30 7.17
C PRO A 102 -20.61 -2.51 6.63
N GLU A 103 -21.59 -2.47 7.52
CA GLU A 103 -23.01 -2.61 7.15
C GLU A 103 -23.49 -1.56 6.14
N GLU A 104 -22.88 -0.37 6.15
CA GLU A 104 -23.21 0.71 5.23
C GLU A 104 -22.71 0.44 3.80
N ALA A 105 -21.77 -0.46 3.60
CA ALA A 105 -21.25 -0.80 2.29
C ALA A 105 -22.08 -1.92 1.64
N THR A 106 -23.29 -1.61 1.21
CA THR A 106 -24.10 -2.56 0.42
C THR A 106 -23.40 -3.03 -0.86
N VAL A 107 -22.52 -2.20 -1.41
CA VAL A 107 -21.52 -2.51 -2.43
C VAL A 107 -20.20 -1.86 -2.01
N ALA A 108 -19.17 -2.64 -1.81
CA ALA A 108 -17.85 -2.11 -1.46
C ALA A 108 -17.21 -1.44 -2.68
N LYS A 109 -16.98 -0.12 -2.59
CA LYS A 109 -16.37 0.68 -3.67
C LYS A 109 -14.87 0.53 -3.78
N GLY A 110 -14.23 -0.09 -2.80
CA GLY A 110 -12.80 -0.35 -2.75
C GLY A 110 -12.42 -1.19 -1.53
N ILE A 111 -11.18 -1.64 -1.50
CA ILE A 111 -10.65 -2.49 -0.43
C ILE A 111 -9.31 -1.91 0.06
N VAL A 112 -9.19 -1.68 1.36
CA VAL A 112 -7.89 -1.42 2.00
C VAL A 112 -7.26 -2.76 2.35
N VAL A 113 -6.19 -3.10 1.65
CA VAL A 113 -5.45 -4.36 1.85
C VAL A 113 -4.18 -4.07 2.63
N MET A 114 -3.97 -4.77 3.73
CA MET A 114 -2.83 -4.53 4.58
C MET A 114 -2.09 -5.80 4.96
N SER A 115 -0.76 -5.74 4.91
CA SER A 115 0.07 -6.72 5.57
C SER A 115 -0.07 -6.55 7.07
N GLY A 116 -0.43 -7.60 7.79
CA GLY A 116 -0.55 -7.61 9.25
C GLY A 116 0.80 -7.53 9.98
N HIS A 117 1.92 -7.56 9.24
CA HIS A 117 3.23 -7.37 9.83
C HIS A 117 3.37 -5.97 10.44
N GLY A 118 4.04 -5.88 11.57
CA GLY A 118 4.21 -4.63 12.30
C GLY A 118 2.85 -4.04 12.73
N SER A 119 2.52 -2.84 12.29
CA SER A 119 1.32 -2.13 12.72
C SER A 119 0.06 -2.41 11.89
N GLY A 120 0.12 -3.31 10.90
CA GLY A 120 -1.05 -3.62 10.07
C GLY A 120 -2.22 -4.21 10.86
N GLU A 121 -1.93 -4.99 11.93
CA GLU A 121 -2.96 -5.51 12.83
C GLU A 121 -3.70 -4.37 13.57
N ASN A 122 -2.94 -3.38 14.07
CA ASN A 122 -3.49 -2.23 14.77
C ASN A 122 -4.29 -1.34 13.81
N LEU A 123 -3.81 -1.19 12.58
CA LEU A 123 -4.50 -0.42 11.55
C LEU A 123 -5.84 -1.06 11.18
N PHE A 124 -5.90 -2.37 11.00
CA PHE A 124 -7.13 -3.10 10.68
C PHE A 124 -8.25 -2.87 11.71
N LYS A 125 -7.89 -2.71 12.97
CA LYS A 125 -8.81 -2.47 14.08
C LYS A 125 -8.96 -0.99 14.43
N HIS A 126 -8.27 -0.09 13.72
CA HIS A 126 -8.24 1.32 14.09
C HIS A 126 -9.61 1.99 13.91
N PRO A 127 -10.20 2.61 14.97
CA PRO A 127 -11.56 3.14 14.91
C PRO A 127 -11.78 4.17 13.81
N GLU A 128 -10.78 5.06 13.60
CA GLU A 128 -10.88 6.08 12.54
C GLU A 128 -10.80 5.46 11.14
N LEU A 129 -9.99 4.41 10.93
CA LEU A 129 -10.01 3.70 9.64
C LEU A 129 -11.37 3.03 9.39
N ARG A 130 -11.94 2.40 10.40
CA ARG A 130 -13.28 1.79 10.28
C ARG A 130 -14.36 2.84 9.99
N LYS A 131 -14.28 4.03 10.63
CA LYS A 131 -15.15 5.16 10.32
C LYS A 131 -14.99 5.62 8.86
N ILE A 132 -13.76 5.81 8.38
CA ILE A 132 -13.48 6.16 6.98
C ILE A 132 -14.02 5.10 6.03
N ALA A 133 -13.85 3.83 6.37
CA ALA A 133 -14.34 2.74 5.55
C ALA A 133 -15.87 2.73 5.45
N ARG A 134 -16.60 3.05 6.53
CA ARG A 134 -18.07 3.26 6.51
C ARG A 134 -18.43 4.42 5.57
N GLU A 135 -17.80 5.58 5.74
CA GLU A 135 -18.08 6.80 4.97
C GLU A 135 -17.82 6.61 3.47
N LEU A 136 -16.77 5.87 3.10
CA LEU A 136 -16.35 5.66 1.72
C LEU A 136 -16.82 4.31 1.14
N HIS A 137 -17.58 3.52 1.89
CA HIS A 137 -18.02 2.17 1.53
C HIS A 137 -16.84 1.26 1.15
N LEU A 138 -15.83 1.17 2.01
CA LEU A 138 -14.66 0.34 1.80
C LEU A 138 -14.72 -0.94 2.63
N ALA A 139 -14.25 -2.05 2.06
CA ALA A 139 -13.88 -3.23 2.82
C ALA A 139 -12.45 -3.11 3.35
N LEU A 140 -12.16 -3.74 4.47
CA LEU A 140 -10.81 -3.91 5.00
C LEU A 140 -10.40 -5.38 4.88
N PHE A 141 -9.23 -5.62 4.33
CA PHE A 141 -8.68 -6.96 4.18
C PHE A 141 -7.25 -7.01 4.72
N LYS A 142 -6.97 -8.01 5.53
CA LYS A 142 -5.66 -8.18 6.14
C LYS A 142 -5.18 -9.62 5.99
N PHE A 143 -3.87 -9.79 5.81
CA PHE A 143 -3.21 -11.08 5.90
C PHE A 143 -2.01 -11.04 6.84
N VAL A 144 -1.77 -12.14 7.55
CA VAL A 144 -0.65 -12.31 8.49
C VAL A 144 0.00 -13.66 8.24
N GLY A 145 1.27 -13.68 7.94
CA GLY A 145 2.04 -14.91 7.73
C GLY A 145 3.28 -14.66 6.86
N ASN A 146 4.38 -15.35 7.18
CA ASN A 146 5.66 -15.13 6.52
C ASN A 146 5.62 -15.33 4.98
N PRO A 147 4.90 -16.33 4.41
CA PRO A 147 4.82 -16.50 2.97
C PRO A 147 4.30 -15.28 2.21
N MET A 148 3.50 -14.42 2.84
CA MET A 148 2.93 -13.24 2.20
C MET A 148 3.51 -11.90 2.67
N GLN A 149 4.33 -11.90 3.69
CA GLN A 149 4.72 -10.71 4.43
C GLN A 149 5.48 -9.67 3.61
N ARG A 150 6.41 -10.10 2.74
CA ARG A 150 7.29 -9.23 1.95
C ARG A 150 6.93 -9.15 0.47
N GLY A 151 5.74 -9.49 0.12
CA GLY A 151 5.33 -9.81 -1.22
C GLY A 151 5.27 -11.33 -1.37
N PHE A 152 4.47 -11.81 -2.24
CA PHE A 152 4.20 -13.23 -2.41
C PHE A 152 4.10 -13.56 -3.90
N TRP A 153 4.30 -14.83 -4.19
CA TRP A 153 4.24 -15.36 -5.52
C TRP A 153 3.50 -16.72 -5.51
N PRO A 154 2.52 -16.96 -6.40
CA PRO A 154 1.97 -16.05 -7.41
C PRO A 154 1.02 -14.98 -6.81
N ARG A 155 0.91 -13.84 -7.45
CA ARG A 155 0.06 -12.72 -7.01
C ARG A 155 -1.44 -12.98 -7.16
N SER A 156 -1.81 -13.93 -8.00
CA SER A 156 -3.17 -14.46 -8.13
C SER A 156 -3.77 -14.87 -6.79
N LEU A 157 -2.93 -15.30 -5.83
CA LEU A 157 -3.39 -15.74 -4.51
C LEU A 157 -4.21 -14.66 -3.78
N LEU A 158 -3.78 -13.39 -3.81
CA LEU A 158 -4.57 -12.30 -3.20
C LEU A 158 -5.92 -12.16 -3.87
N TYR A 159 -5.97 -12.17 -5.19
CA TYR A 159 -7.22 -12.05 -5.95
C TYR A 159 -8.15 -13.22 -5.70
N GLU A 160 -7.61 -14.45 -5.65
CA GLU A 160 -8.38 -15.64 -5.29
C GLU A 160 -8.96 -15.56 -3.88
N ARG A 161 -8.18 -15.02 -2.91
CA ARG A 161 -8.69 -14.81 -1.56
C ARG A 161 -9.78 -13.75 -1.52
N LEU A 162 -9.60 -12.61 -2.17
CA LEU A 162 -10.63 -11.56 -2.25
C LEU A 162 -11.91 -12.10 -2.88
N LYS A 163 -11.82 -12.88 -3.95
CA LYS A 163 -12.96 -13.55 -4.59
C LYS A 163 -13.66 -14.53 -3.62
N THR A 164 -12.88 -15.41 -2.96
CA THR A 164 -13.44 -16.40 -2.03
C THR A 164 -14.14 -15.74 -0.84
N PHE A 165 -13.51 -14.71 -0.24
CA PHE A 165 -14.13 -13.96 0.84
C PHE A 165 -15.35 -13.17 0.37
N GLY A 166 -15.31 -12.61 -0.84
CA GLY A 166 -16.44 -11.94 -1.45
C GLY A 166 -17.65 -12.86 -1.61
N GLN A 167 -17.44 -14.08 -2.09
CA GLN A 167 -18.50 -15.10 -2.20
C GLN A 167 -19.10 -15.44 -0.83
N ARG A 168 -18.26 -15.65 0.19
CA ARG A 168 -18.68 -16.00 1.55
C ARG A 168 -19.41 -14.84 2.24
N ALA A 169 -18.98 -13.61 1.97
CA ALA A 169 -19.59 -12.38 2.51
C ALA A 169 -20.82 -11.91 1.73
N GLN A 170 -21.17 -12.53 0.60
CA GLN A 170 -22.16 -12.05 -0.36
C GLN A 170 -21.82 -10.66 -0.95
N HIS A 171 -20.52 -10.38 -1.08
CA HIS A 171 -19.91 -9.18 -1.65
C HIS A 171 -19.07 -9.54 -2.88
N ALA A 172 -19.72 -10.00 -3.95
CA ALA A 172 -19.05 -10.46 -5.17
C ALA A 172 -18.16 -9.40 -5.84
N GLU A 173 -18.44 -8.12 -5.59
CA GLU A 173 -17.66 -6.99 -6.06
C GLU A 173 -16.20 -6.97 -5.54
N LEU A 174 -15.89 -7.67 -4.45
CA LEU A 174 -14.52 -7.75 -3.94
C LEU A 174 -13.55 -8.40 -4.94
N ASP A 175 -14.07 -9.18 -5.90
CA ASP A 175 -13.27 -9.72 -7.00
C ASP A 175 -12.76 -8.61 -7.95
N HIS A 176 -13.43 -7.47 -8.01
CA HIS A 176 -13.17 -6.39 -8.97
C HIS A 176 -12.90 -5.02 -8.33
N ALA A 177 -13.22 -4.84 -7.06
CA ALA A 177 -13.08 -3.57 -6.37
C ALA A 177 -11.63 -3.07 -6.37
N PRO A 178 -11.39 -1.76 -6.53
CA PRO A 178 -10.07 -1.15 -6.43
C PRO A 178 -9.39 -1.42 -5.09
N LEU A 179 -8.05 -1.29 -5.05
CA LEU A 179 -7.24 -1.62 -3.89
C LEU A 179 -6.44 -0.42 -3.39
N PHE A 180 -6.38 -0.23 -2.09
CA PHE A 180 -5.38 0.58 -1.40
C PHE A 180 -4.45 -0.35 -0.62
N LEU A 181 -3.14 -0.16 -0.74
CA LEU A 181 -2.19 -1.08 -0.15
C LEU A 181 -1.45 -0.44 1.02
N TYR A 182 -1.34 -1.15 2.12
CA TYR A 182 -0.58 -0.72 3.28
C TYR A 182 0.41 -1.78 3.73
N GLY A 183 1.66 -1.35 3.96
CA GLY A 183 2.70 -2.19 4.55
C GLY A 183 3.53 -1.43 5.57
N HIS A 184 3.92 -2.10 6.65
CA HIS A 184 4.85 -1.60 7.66
C HIS A 184 6.06 -2.51 7.74
N SER A 185 7.25 -1.93 7.89
CA SER A 185 8.50 -2.68 8.03
C SER A 185 8.69 -3.66 6.87
N ASN A 186 8.88 -4.94 7.13
CA ASN A 186 8.94 -5.96 6.09
C ASN A 186 7.68 -6.04 5.22
N GLY A 187 6.51 -5.65 5.76
CA GLY A 187 5.26 -5.57 5.01
C GLY A 187 5.26 -4.52 3.89
N THR A 188 6.21 -3.58 3.90
CA THR A 188 6.38 -2.59 2.82
C THR A 188 6.76 -3.24 1.50
N GLY A 189 7.40 -4.41 1.53
CA GLY A 189 7.63 -5.21 0.33
C GLY A 189 6.34 -5.56 -0.39
N PHE A 190 5.29 -5.95 0.35
CA PHE A 190 3.98 -6.20 -0.24
C PHE A 190 3.42 -4.94 -0.92
N SER A 191 3.29 -3.82 -0.20
CA SER A 191 2.66 -2.63 -0.75
C SER A 191 3.40 -2.08 -1.97
N ALA A 192 4.73 -2.07 -1.96
CA ALA A 192 5.55 -1.57 -3.05
C ALA A 192 5.59 -2.52 -4.26
N ILE A 193 5.78 -3.83 -4.05
CA ILE A 193 5.87 -4.81 -5.14
C ILE A 193 4.51 -5.01 -5.80
N PHE A 194 3.46 -5.18 -4.99
CA PHE A 194 2.13 -5.44 -5.53
C PHE A 194 1.56 -4.22 -6.28
N SER A 195 1.89 -2.98 -5.86
CA SER A 195 1.47 -1.78 -6.59
C SER A 195 2.01 -1.75 -8.02
N ALA A 196 3.21 -2.29 -8.25
CA ALA A 196 3.84 -2.32 -9.56
C ALA A 196 3.14 -3.22 -10.60
N GLU A 197 2.29 -4.13 -10.15
CA GLU A 197 1.73 -5.18 -11.00
C GLU A 197 0.19 -5.16 -11.08
N SER A 198 -0.45 -4.21 -10.42
CA SER A 198 -1.89 -4.17 -10.37
C SER A 198 -2.47 -2.86 -10.90
N THR A 199 -3.28 -2.97 -11.95
CA THR A 199 -4.07 -1.84 -12.47
C THR A 199 -5.21 -1.43 -11.54
N ARG A 200 -5.50 -2.22 -10.50
CA ARG A 200 -6.57 -1.98 -9.52
C ARG A 200 -6.13 -1.07 -8.38
N VAL A 201 -4.83 -0.75 -8.24
CA VAL A 201 -4.33 0.01 -7.09
C VAL A 201 -4.56 1.51 -7.28
N TRP A 202 -5.34 2.13 -6.37
CA TRP A 202 -5.54 3.57 -6.40
C TRP A 202 -4.51 4.35 -5.59
N GLY A 203 -3.81 3.70 -4.64
CA GLY A 203 -2.76 4.28 -3.84
C GLY A 203 -2.10 3.26 -2.93
N TRP A 204 -0.90 3.56 -2.44
CA TRP A 204 -0.17 2.67 -1.55
C TRP A 204 0.66 3.44 -0.51
N VAL A 205 0.89 2.79 0.63
CA VAL A 205 1.69 3.31 1.74
C VAL A 205 2.75 2.31 2.13
N SER A 206 3.99 2.78 2.22
CA SER A 206 5.11 2.09 2.87
C SER A 206 5.48 2.83 4.15
N MET A 207 5.19 2.25 5.29
CA MET A 207 5.51 2.84 6.59
C MET A 207 6.77 2.21 7.18
N ARG A 208 7.76 3.02 7.54
CA ARG A 208 9.03 2.58 8.12
C ARG A 208 9.63 1.41 7.31
N PRO A 209 10.03 1.64 6.05
CA PRO A 209 10.44 0.56 5.17
C PRO A 209 11.52 -0.32 5.80
N GLY A 210 11.20 -1.60 5.98
CA GLY A 210 12.16 -2.63 6.39
C GLY A 210 12.86 -3.27 5.20
N THR A 211 12.39 -2.96 3.99
CA THR A 211 13.00 -3.34 2.73
C THR A 211 13.54 -2.08 2.07
N THR A 212 14.74 -2.19 1.53
CA THR A 212 15.40 -1.12 0.81
C THR A 212 14.81 -0.93 -0.59
N TYR A 213 15.33 0.00 -1.33
CA TYR A 213 15.02 0.43 -2.68
C TYR A 213 14.69 -0.66 -3.71
N GLN A 214 15.05 -1.90 -3.46
CA GLN A 214 14.86 -3.02 -4.40
C GLN A 214 13.42 -3.38 -4.72
N VAL A 215 12.50 -2.95 -3.85
CA VAL A 215 11.07 -3.22 -4.04
C VAL A 215 10.34 -2.12 -4.81
N TYR A 216 10.99 -0.98 -5.03
CA TYR A 216 10.37 0.13 -5.72
C TYR A 216 10.60 0.01 -7.24
N GLN A 217 9.53 -0.19 -7.99
CA GLN A 217 9.58 -0.48 -9.41
C GLN A 217 9.02 0.67 -10.27
N PRO A 218 9.58 0.88 -11.48
CA PRO A 218 9.10 1.92 -12.40
C PRO A 218 7.64 1.78 -12.77
N SER A 219 7.13 0.56 -12.87
CA SER A 219 5.72 0.30 -13.18
C SER A 219 4.75 0.85 -12.13
N ALA A 220 5.20 1.02 -10.87
CA ALA A 220 4.43 1.67 -9.82
C ALA A 220 4.51 3.20 -9.85
N ALA A 221 5.35 3.80 -10.69
CA ALA A 221 5.60 5.24 -10.67
C ALA A 221 4.33 6.09 -10.87
N GLN A 222 3.40 5.61 -11.68
CA GLN A 222 2.15 6.32 -11.98
C GLN A 222 1.02 6.04 -10.98
N ILE A 223 1.30 5.31 -9.91
CA ILE A 223 0.36 5.06 -8.83
C ILE A 223 0.77 5.91 -7.63
N PRO A 224 -0.12 6.74 -7.07
CA PRO A 224 0.18 7.54 -5.90
C PRO A 224 0.77 6.73 -4.76
N GLY A 225 1.95 7.12 -4.30
CA GLY A 225 2.67 6.44 -3.23
C GLY A 225 3.07 7.38 -2.09
N LEU A 226 2.89 6.93 -0.86
CA LEU A 226 3.35 7.62 0.35
C LEU A 226 4.34 6.73 1.10
N ILE A 227 5.52 7.27 1.39
CA ILE A 227 6.51 6.60 2.21
C ILE A 227 6.69 7.40 3.49
N ILE A 228 6.54 6.76 4.65
CA ILE A 228 6.64 7.43 5.96
C ILE A 228 7.86 6.92 6.70
N PHE A 229 8.78 7.81 7.02
CA PHE A 229 9.98 7.53 7.79
C PHE A 229 9.82 7.98 9.25
N GLY A 230 10.44 7.26 10.18
CA GLY A 230 10.69 7.76 11.53
C GLY A 230 12.04 8.47 11.58
N GLU A 231 12.11 9.65 12.17
CA GLU A 231 13.38 10.40 12.23
C GLU A 231 14.49 9.64 12.99
N VAL A 232 14.13 8.92 14.03
CA VAL A 232 15.08 8.16 14.86
C VAL A 232 14.92 6.64 14.68
N ASP A 233 14.39 6.22 13.51
CA ASP A 233 14.30 4.81 13.16
C ASP A 233 15.68 4.28 12.77
N ASP A 234 16.33 3.63 13.72
CA ASP A 234 17.64 2.98 13.59
C ASP A 234 17.53 1.45 13.60
N PHE A 235 16.31 0.94 13.47
CA PHE A 235 16.05 -0.50 13.44
C PHE A 235 16.94 -1.15 12.38
N PHE A 236 17.83 -2.05 12.80
CA PHE A 236 18.92 -2.67 12.03
C PHE A 236 20.21 -1.87 11.88
N GLY A 237 20.41 -0.76 12.61
CA GLY A 237 21.67 0.01 12.57
C GLY A 237 22.03 0.57 11.21
N ARG A 238 21.03 0.80 10.34
CA ARG A 238 21.25 1.26 8.97
C ARG A 238 21.03 2.77 8.85
N PRO A 239 21.88 3.48 8.10
CA PRO A 239 21.61 4.86 7.68
C PRO A 239 20.49 4.91 6.61
N SER A 240 19.42 4.16 6.82
CA SER A 240 18.43 3.84 5.81
C SER A 240 17.58 5.00 5.33
N LYS A 241 17.52 6.11 6.09
CA LYS A 241 16.62 7.22 5.79
C LYS A 241 17.04 8.02 4.58
N ALA A 242 18.27 8.50 4.55
CA ALA A 242 18.77 9.33 3.45
C ALA A 242 18.77 8.55 2.14
N GLU A 243 19.13 7.27 2.17
CA GLU A 243 19.13 6.40 1.01
C GLU A 243 17.72 6.13 0.48
N ASN A 244 16.77 5.80 1.37
CA ASN A 244 15.39 5.55 0.97
C ASN A 244 14.66 6.84 0.52
N MET A 245 14.93 7.98 1.14
CA MET A 245 14.45 9.27 0.64
C MET A 245 15.04 9.58 -0.74
N GLY A 246 16.32 9.35 -0.92
CA GLY A 246 17.01 9.49 -2.20
C GLY A 246 16.44 8.58 -3.30
N VAL A 247 15.95 7.39 -2.95
CA VAL A 247 15.24 6.52 -3.91
C VAL A 247 13.93 7.16 -4.39
N VAL A 248 13.14 7.78 -3.49
CA VAL A 248 11.92 8.50 -3.89
C VAL A 248 12.27 9.64 -4.86
N GLU A 249 13.29 10.42 -4.54
CA GLU A 249 13.78 11.50 -5.40
C GLU A 249 14.27 11.00 -6.77
N ALA A 250 15.00 9.89 -6.79
CA ALA A 250 15.47 9.27 -8.03
C ALA A 250 14.30 8.74 -8.88
N MET A 251 13.29 8.12 -8.26
CA MET A 251 12.07 7.68 -8.94
C MET A 251 11.27 8.86 -9.49
N ARG A 252 11.19 9.95 -8.73
CA ARG A 252 10.62 11.23 -9.20
C ARG A 252 11.35 11.71 -10.46
N LYS A 253 12.67 11.85 -10.37
CA LYS A 253 13.51 12.41 -11.43
C LYS A 253 13.50 11.55 -12.70
N LYS A 254 13.58 10.24 -12.57
CA LYS A 254 13.76 9.33 -13.71
C LYS A 254 12.43 8.84 -14.30
N HIS A 255 11.39 8.67 -13.47
CA HIS A 255 10.13 8.05 -13.89
C HIS A 255 8.91 8.92 -13.67
N ASN A 256 9.11 10.18 -13.26
CA ASN A 256 8.00 11.09 -12.94
C ASN A 256 7.02 10.45 -11.94
N ALA A 257 7.55 9.72 -10.94
CA ALA A 257 6.73 9.00 -9.99
C ALA A 257 5.78 9.94 -9.22
N LEU A 258 4.54 9.54 -9.07
CA LEU A 258 3.53 10.26 -8.30
C LEU A 258 3.67 9.97 -6.80
N TRP A 259 4.90 10.09 -6.29
CA TRP A 259 5.27 9.68 -4.94
C TRP A 259 5.69 10.86 -4.09
N ASN A 260 5.38 10.73 -2.80
CA ASN A 260 5.88 11.62 -1.76
C ASN A 260 6.37 10.83 -0.57
N TYR A 261 7.16 11.49 0.27
CA TYR A 261 7.49 10.97 1.56
C TYR A 261 7.23 11.97 2.67
N ALA A 262 7.12 11.47 3.89
CA ALA A 262 7.03 12.27 5.10
C ALA A 262 7.94 11.69 6.17
N VAL A 263 8.52 12.55 6.98
CA VAL A 263 9.32 12.15 8.14
C VAL A 263 8.56 12.52 9.40
N GLU A 264 8.39 11.58 10.32
CA GLU A 264 7.79 11.83 11.61
C GLU A 264 8.89 12.06 12.65
N PRO A 265 9.02 13.30 13.14
CA PRO A 265 10.08 13.65 14.08
C PRO A 265 10.01 12.86 15.39
N LYS A 266 11.18 12.55 15.96
CA LYS A 266 11.36 11.83 17.23
C LYS A 266 10.72 10.46 17.30
N THR A 267 10.34 9.88 16.14
CA THR A 267 9.67 8.58 16.08
C THR A 267 10.62 7.53 15.52
N GLY A 268 10.65 6.37 16.16
CA GLY A 268 11.41 5.20 15.72
C GLY A 268 10.66 4.34 14.72
N HIS A 269 10.88 3.01 14.82
CA HIS A 269 10.33 2.04 13.85
C HIS A 269 8.81 1.86 13.95
N GLY A 270 8.23 2.01 15.14
CA GLY A 270 6.77 1.92 15.32
C GLY A 270 6.02 3.17 14.81
N PRO A 271 4.68 3.08 14.69
CA PRO A 271 3.88 4.26 14.43
C PRO A 271 3.90 5.19 15.63
N GLY A 272 4.07 6.49 15.40
CA GLY A 272 3.81 7.52 16.37
C GLY A 272 2.36 8.00 16.35
N ASP A 273 2.01 8.91 17.27
CA ASP A 273 0.64 9.44 17.40
C ASP A 273 0.15 10.17 16.14
N LYS A 274 1.08 10.68 15.33
CA LYS A 274 0.78 11.46 14.12
C LYS A 274 0.78 10.62 12.84
N THR A 275 1.21 9.37 12.90
CA THR A 275 1.32 8.49 11.72
C THR A 275 -0.06 8.25 11.08
N TRP A 276 -1.06 7.88 11.89
CA TRP A 276 -2.36 7.46 11.38
C TRP A 276 -3.13 8.58 10.68
N PRO A 277 -3.26 9.78 11.24
CA PRO A 277 -3.88 10.90 10.54
C PRO A 277 -3.26 11.13 9.15
N ARG A 278 -1.95 10.94 9.02
CA ARG A 278 -1.23 11.07 7.75
C ARG A 278 -1.65 10.00 6.73
N VAL A 279 -1.71 8.76 7.16
CA VAL A 279 -2.17 7.64 6.33
C VAL A 279 -3.62 7.86 5.89
N PHE A 280 -4.49 8.30 6.81
CA PHE A 280 -5.91 8.53 6.53
C PHE A 280 -6.15 9.69 5.57
N SER A 281 -5.43 10.80 5.72
CA SER A 281 -5.48 11.91 4.78
C SER A 281 -5.08 11.44 3.38
N PHE A 282 -3.97 10.70 3.25
CA PHE A 282 -3.52 10.16 1.97
C PHE A 282 -4.55 9.20 1.34
N LEU A 283 -5.13 8.30 2.13
CA LEU A 283 -6.16 7.36 1.68
C LEU A 283 -7.36 8.11 1.11
N ARG A 284 -7.92 9.08 1.86
CA ARG A 284 -9.10 9.88 1.43
C ARG A 284 -8.83 10.63 0.13
N HIS A 285 -7.70 11.34 0.05
CA HIS A 285 -7.36 12.15 -1.12
C HIS A 285 -7.05 11.29 -2.35
N THR A 286 -6.38 10.15 -2.19
CA THR A 286 -6.14 9.22 -3.30
C THR A 286 -7.42 8.55 -3.76
N PHE A 287 -8.30 8.16 -2.85
CA PHE A 287 -9.60 7.60 -3.20
C PHE A 287 -10.42 8.60 -4.02
N ALA A 288 -10.60 9.80 -3.53
CA ALA A 288 -11.37 10.85 -4.21
C ALA A 288 -10.80 11.22 -5.60
N ALA A 289 -9.47 11.17 -5.75
CA ALA A 289 -8.82 11.52 -7.01
C ALA A 289 -8.82 10.39 -8.05
N ARG A 290 -8.82 9.13 -7.60
CA ARG A 290 -8.61 7.98 -8.48
C ARG A 290 -9.84 7.14 -8.73
N VAL A 291 -10.72 7.00 -7.73
CA VAL A 291 -11.90 6.14 -7.81
C VAL A 291 -13.08 6.97 -8.32
N PRO A 292 -13.71 6.62 -9.45
CA PRO A 292 -14.88 7.33 -9.94
C PRO A 292 -16.02 7.34 -8.92
N ALA A 293 -16.74 8.46 -8.81
CA ALA A 293 -17.83 8.61 -7.84
C ALA A 293 -18.97 7.60 -8.05
N ASP A 294 -19.23 7.24 -9.32
CA ASP A 294 -20.22 6.27 -9.75
C ASP A 294 -19.70 4.82 -9.81
N THR A 295 -18.57 4.55 -9.14
CA THR A 295 -17.96 3.22 -9.10
C THR A 295 -18.95 2.16 -8.63
N ASP A 296 -19.08 1.12 -9.45
CA ASP A 296 -19.87 -0.09 -9.18
C ASP A 296 -19.08 -1.33 -9.58
N PRO A 297 -18.27 -1.93 -8.69
CA PRO A 297 -17.45 -3.08 -9.01
C PRO A 297 -18.26 -4.37 -9.27
N LEU A 298 -19.57 -4.40 -8.98
CA LEU A 298 -20.42 -5.50 -9.41
C LEU A 298 -20.52 -5.61 -10.94
N LYS A 299 -20.30 -4.50 -11.65
CA LYS A 299 -20.27 -4.48 -13.12
C LYS A 299 -18.94 -4.92 -13.72
N GLY A 300 -17.94 -5.23 -12.89
CA GLY A 300 -16.62 -5.68 -13.30
C GLY A 300 -15.50 -4.73 -12.88
N ALA A 301 -14.33 -4.87 -13.51
CA ALA A 301 -13.13 -4.11 -13.16
C ALA A 301 -13.34 -2.60 -13.30
N VAL A 302 -13.01 -1.86 -12.25
CA VAL A 302 -13.11 -0.40 -12.18
C VAL A 302 -11.94 0.26 -12.91
N LYS A 303 -12.24 1.14 -13.86
CA LYS A 303 -11.23 1.98 -14.51
C LYS A 303 -10.91 3.19 -13.64
N LEU A 304 -9.78 3.17 -12.99
CA LEU A 304 -9.29 4.28 -12.17
C LEU A 304 -8.94 5.51 -13.02
N HIS A 305 -9.19 6.71 -12.49
CA HIS A 305 -8.73 7.94 -13.13
C HIS A 305 -7.21 7.99 -13.18
N ALA A 306 -6.66 8.33 -14.34
CA ALA A 306 -5.23 8.62 -14.48
C ALA A 306 -4.91 9.99 -13.85
N LEU A 307 -3.74 10.06 -13.22
CA LEU A 307 -3.20 11.32 -12.71
C LEU A 307 -1.92 11.67 -13.47
N THR A 308 -1.64 12.96 -13.57
CA THR A 308 -0.39 13.47 -14.16
C THR A 308 0.38 14.29 -13.12
N LEU A 309 1.64 14.58 -13.42
CA LEU A 309 2.42 15.45 -12.55
C LEU A 309 1.77 16.83 -12.36
N GLU A 310 1.26 17.36 -13.47
CA GLU A 310 0.67 18.71 -13.55
C GLU A 310 -0.64 18.82 -12.79
N SER A 311 -1.34 17.71 -12.57
CA SER A 311 -2.59 17.68 -11.80
C SER A 311 -2.39 17.85 -10.30
N GLY A 312 -1.16 17.71 -9.81
CA GLY A 312 -0.83 17.78 -8.38
C GLY A 312 -0.16 19.06 -7.95
N SER A 313 0.23 19.06 -6.70
CA SER A 313 1.13 20.02 -6.09
C SER A 313 2.49 19.39 -5.84
N LEU A 314 3.49 20.22 -5.59
CA LEU A 314 4.83 19.79 -5.20
C LEU A 314 5.17 20.32 -3.81
N GLY A 315 5.91 19.51 -3.03
CA GLY A 315 6.43 19.87 -1.73
C GLY A 315 7.96 19.76 -1.69
N LYS A 316 8.59 20.77 -1.09
CA LYS A 316 10.04 20.73 -0.81
C LYS A 316 10.33 19.53 0.11
N ASN A 317 11.33 18.77 -0.23
CA ASN A 317 11.71 17.60 0.55
C ASN A 317 12.27 17.96 1.93
N TRP A 318 12.10 17.06 2.88
CA TRP A 318 12.61 17.20 4.23
C TRP A 318 14.14 17.19 4.25
N ASP A 319 14.73 18.12 4.99
CA ASP A 319 16.18 18.26 5.09
C ASP A 319 16.71 17.40 6.26
N VAL A 320 17.42 16.33 5.92
CA VAL A 320 17.98 15.38 6.88
C VAL A 320 19.01 16.03 7.83
N THR A 321 19.65 17.13 7.40
CA THR A 321 20.67 17.81 8.22
C THR A 321 20.08 18.69 9.31
N GLN A 322 18.85 19.19 9.11
CA GLN A 322 18.16 20.00 10.10
C GLN A 322 17.46 19.15 11.18
N GLY A 323 16.92 17.99 10.78
CA GLY A 323 16.12 17.17 11.68
C GLY A 323 14.81 17.86 12.11
N GLY A 324 14.03 17.15 12.96
CA GLY A 324 12.83 17.69 13.60
C GLY A 324 11.72 18.12 12.65
N TYR A 325 10.78 18.88 13.17
CA TYR A 325 9.71 19.49 12.40
C TYR A 325 10.25 20.62 11.52
N GLN A 326 9.80 20.68 10.26
CA GLN A 326 10.30 21.65 9.27
C GLN A 326 9.13 22.32 8.53
N THR A 327 9.23 23.62 8.35
CA THR A 327 8.29 24.37 7.50
C THR A 327 8.70 24.20 6.04
N LEU A 328 8.11 23.21 5.38
CA LEU A 328 8.38 22.91 3.98
C LEU A 328 7.38 23.65 3.09
N THR A 329 7.87 24.26 2.01
CA THR A 329 7.01 24.96 1.06
C THR A 329 6.28 23.98 0.14
N THR A 330 5.02 24.28 -0.16
CA THR A 330 4.22 23.57 -1.15
C THR A 330 3.62 24.55 -2.14
N ALA A 331 3.45 24.14 -3.39
CA ALA A 331 2.76 24.91 -4.41
C ALA A 331 2.17 23.98 -5.49
N PRO A 332 1.15 24.41 -6.24
CA PRO A 332 0.73 23.73 -7.46
C PRO A 332 1.91 23.49 -8.40
N PHE A 333 1.89 22.39 -9.14
CA PHE A 333 3.00 21.99 -10.02
C PHE A 333 3.49 23.15 -10.90
N ALA A 334 2.57 23.91 -11.50
CA ALA A 334 2.91 25.02 -12.40
C ALA A 334 3.73 26.13 -11.71
N SER A 335 3.36 26.49 -10.46
CA SER A 335 3.94 27.61 -9.72
C SER A 335 5.03 27.23 -8.72
N PHE A 336 5.38 25.95 -8.60
CA PHE A 336 6.46 25.50 -7.71
C PHE A 336 7.83 26.00 -8.21
N THR A 337 8.56 26.68 -7.34
CA THR A 337 9.83 27.35 -7.69
C THR A 337 11.08 26.51 -7.39
N GLY A 338 10.93 25.38 -6.67
CA GLY A 338 12.03 24.44 -6.40
C GLY A 338 12.30 23.49 -7.56
N ASP A 339 13.20 22.52 -7.32
CA ASP A 339 13.45 21.45 -8.28
C ASP A 339 12.23 20.53 -8.40
N LYS A 340 11.46 20.69 -9.48
CA LYS A 340 10.25 19.91 -9.74
C LYS A 340 10.54 18.43 -9.98
N SER A 341 11.76 18.10 -10.39
CA SER A 341 12.12 16.72 -10.75
C SER A 341 12.31 15.81 -9.55
N THR A 342 12.69 16.38 -8.40
CA THR A 342 12.96 15.62 -7.17
C THR A 342 11.94 15.87 -6.06
N ALA A 343 11.22 17.00 -6.11
CA ALA A 343 10.24 17.37 -5.09
C ALA A 343 9.17 16.31 -4.89
N SER A 344 8.69 16.15 -3.66
CA SER A 344 7.56 15.27 -3.34
C SER A 344 6.32 15.66 -4.12
N TRP A 345 5.70 14.69 -4.81
CA TRP A 345 4.44 14.92 -5.52
C TRP A 345 3.25 14.74 -4.59
N LEU A 346 2.35 15.72 -4.57
CA LEU A 346 1.21 15.80 -3.66
C LEU A 346 -0.07 15.88 -4.49
N ILE A 347 -1.02 15.01 -4.20
CA ILE A 347 -2.18 14.69 -5.02
C ILE A 347 -3.03 15.88 -5.45
N ASN A 348 -3.22 16.82 -4.53
CA ASN A 348 -4.00 18.04 -4.73
C ASN A 348 -3.62 19.10 -3.69
N PRO A 349 -4.08 20.36 -3.81
CA PRO A 349 -3.75 21.42 -2.85
C PRO A 349 -4.20 21.13 -1.40
N ALA A 350 -5.33 20.45 -1.20
CA ALA A 350 -5.82 20.14 0.15
C ALA A 350 -4.87 19.11 0.82
N TYR A 351 -4.50 18.05 0.11
CA TYR A 351 -3.50 17.11 0.61
C TYR A 351 -2.13 17.77 0.82
N ALA A 352 -1.74 18.72 -0.03
CA ALA A 352 -0.50 19.46 0.13
C ALA A 352 -0.48 20.28 1.43
N ALA A 353 -1.62 20.88 1.80
CA ALA A 353 -1.78 21.57 3.07
C ALA A 353 -1.64 20.64 4.27
N ASP A 354 -2.29 19.46 4.24
CA ASP A 354 -2.17 18.43 5.27
C ASP A 354 -0.72 17.94 5.39
N TRP A 355 -0.07 17.67 4.26
CA TRP A 355 1.32 17.24 4.23
C TRP A 355 2.26 18.28 4.82
N GLN A 356 2.06 19.57 4.49
CA GLN A 356 2.86 20.67 5.03
C GLN A 356 2.67 20.82 6.54
N MET A 357 1.43 20.79 7.03
CA MET A 357 1.13 20.86 8.47
C MET A 357 1.75 19.68 9.22
N PHE A 358 1.67 18.48 8.68
CA PHE A 358 2.31 17.32 9.28
C PHE A 358 3.82 17.50 9.43
N GLN A 359 4.51 18.03 8.40
CA GLN A 359 5.95 18.29 8.44
C GLN A 359 6.32 19.44 9.37
N ARG A 360 5.45 20.44 9.52
CA ARG A 360 5.69 21.64 10.33
C ARG A 360 5.51 21.37 11.84
N ASP A 361 4.50 20.62 12.24
CA ASP A 361 4.11 20.46 13.65
C ASP A 361 3.41 19.12 13.96
N GLY A 362 3.30 18.24 12.99
CA GLY A 362 2.59 16.97 13.11
C GLY A 362 1.07 17.10 13.14
N GLN A 363 0.53 18.27 12.86
CA GLN A 363 -0.92 18.46 12.76
C GLN A 363 -1.43 18.00 11.39
N ILE A 364 -2.70 17.69 11.31
CA ILE A 364 -3.44 17.47 10.05
C ILE A 364 -4.84 17.99 10.29
N THR A 365 -5.40 18.71 9.32
CA THR A 365 -6.78 19.15 9.39
C THR A 365 -7.69 17.93 9.48
N ARG A 366 -8.54 17.88 10.49
CA ARG A 366 -9.58 16.84 10.58
C ARG A 366 -10.67 17.22 9.58
N HIS A 367 -10.77 16.48 8.51
CA HIS A 367 -11.85 16.60 7.53
C HIS A 367 -12.97 15.63 7.84
#